data_8138d58391ad0a5930749b5afc76a2f4
#
_entry.id   8138d58391ad0a5930749b5afc76a2f4
#
_cell.length_a   1.000
_cell.length_b   1.000
_cell.length_c   1.000
_cell.angle_alpha   90.00
_cell.angle_beta   90.00
_cell.angle_gamma   90.00
#
_symmetry.space_group_name_H-M   'P 1'
#
loop_
_entity.id
_entity.type
_entity.pdbx_description
1 polymer ?
#
loop_
_entity_poly.entity_id
_entity_poly.type
_entity_poly.pdbx_seq_one_letter_code
_entity_poly.pdbx_strand_id
1 'polypeptide(L)'
;MKKQKISIVVVAVLVIVVALVVIIRNTNSKIHDLPELIASGKLTVVTDSSSNGFALQKDSVFGFQYEIVKAFADSLGLELRISKQNDAQKAINELLNGEFDIIANTMPLTTDYPEGVVFSKPLMTSKLILVQKLPDDSLAEIPIKKQFELGNDTIYLSRNSIFKARIQNLSNEIAEEIHIEEINNVSVETMVKLVATGKIKNTVCTEEQGLKLKKKYSNIDISLALGFNQHYSWVVNSKSPLLLEKLNTFLSDFIGSEAYWKLYSKYF
;
A
#
# COMPACT_ATOMS: atom_id res chain seq x y z
N MET A 1 45.23 41.86 -11.16
CA MET A 1 43.85 42.43 -11.09
C MET A 1 42.86 41.83 -12.11
N LYS A 2 43.17 41.69 -13.42
CA LYS A 2 42.21 41.13 -14.41
C LYS A 2 41.78 39.67 -14.12
N LYS A 3 42.68 38.76 -13.75
CA LYS A 3 42.39 37.34 -13.46
C LYS A 3 41.47 37.15 -12.23
N GLN A 4 41.64 37.99 -11.21
CA GLN A 4 40.84 37.93 -9.99
C GLN A 4 39.39 38.41 -10.24
N LYS A 5 39.15 39.41 -11.09
CA LYS A 5 37.83 39.87 -11.49
C LYS A 5 37.07 38.84 -12.32
N ILE A 6 37.77 38.12 -13.21
CA ILE A 6 37.20 37.02 -14.03
C ILE A 6 36.75 35.85 -13.12
N SER A 7 37.56 35.50 -12.10
CA SER A 7 37.20 34.42 -11.15
C SER A 7 35.96 34.76 -10.34
N ILE A 8 35.79 36.01 -9.90
CA ILE A 8 34.60 36.46 -9.15
C ILE A 8 33.35 36.42 -10.02
N VAL A 9 33.44 36.85 -11.29
CA VAL A 9 32.31 36.82 -12.23
C VAL A 9 31.86 35.35 -12.51
N VAL A 10 32.82 34.44 -12.71
CA VAL A 10 32.52 33.02 -12.96
C VAL A 10 31.83 32.39 -11.74
N VAL A 11 32.27 32.66 -10.51
CA VAL A 11 31.65 32.18 -9.29
C VAL A 11 30.23 32.75 -9.13
N ALA A 12 30.04 34.04 -9.40
CA ALA A 12 28.71 34.67 -9.33
C ALA A 12 27.73 34.05 -10.34
N VAL A 13 28.17 33.80 -11.58
CA VAL A 13 27.34 33.11 -12.60
C VAL A 13 26.99 31.69 -12.17
N LEU A 14 27.96 30.97 -11.59
CA LEU A 14 27.72 29.60 -11.10
C LEU A 14 26.69 29.58 -9.96
N VAL A 15 26.78 30.52 -9.04
CA VAL A 15 25.78 30.67 -7.92
C VAL A 15 24.39 31.00 -8.47
N ILE A 16 24.30 31.89 -9.47
CA ILE A 16 23.02 32.24 -10.12
C ILE A 16 22.43 31.03 -10.84
N VAL A 17 23.24 30.24 -11.56
CA VAL A 17 22.78 29.03 -12.25
C VAL A 17 22.31 27.98 -11.24
N VAL A 18 23.06 27.78 -10.17
CA VAL A 18 22.62 26.84 -9.08
C VAL A 18 21.36 27.34 -8.42
N ALA A 19 21.23 28.63 -8.13
CA ALA A 19 20.02 29.22 -7.57
C ALA A 19 18.81 29.08 -8.54
N LEU A 20 19.01 29.31 -9.84
CA LEU A 20 17.99 29.11 -10.87
C LEU A 20 17.57 27.63 -10.98
N VAL A 21 18.52 26.69 -10.94
CA VAL A 21 18.21 25.25 -10.94
C VAL A 21 17.46 24.83 -9.68
N VAL A 22 17.83 25.38 -8.52
CA VAL A 22 17.10 25.14 -7.26
C VAL A 22 15.70 25.76 -7.30
N ILE A 23 15.55 26.97 -7.83
CA ILE A 23 14.26 27.63 -8.00
C ILE A 23 13.40 26.84 -9.00
N ILE A 24 13.92 26.44 -10.15
CA ILE A 24 13.17 25.66 -11.16
C ILE A 24 12.78 24.28 -10.60
N ARG A 25 13.62 23.65 -9.79
CA ARG A 25 13.24 22.42 -9.08
C ARG A 25 12.16 22.64 -8.02
N ASN A 26 12.15 23.79 -7.36
CA ASN A 26 11.22 24.12 -6.29
C ASN A 26 9.88 24.72 -6.80
N THR A 27 9.85 25.32 -8.00
CA THR A 27 8.63 25.86 -8.63
C THR A 27 7.83 24.81 -9.39
N ASN A 28 8.43 23.68 -9.76
CA ASN A 28 7.70 22.52 -10.24
C ASN A 28 7.39 21.59 -9.07
N SER A 29 6.48 22.00 -8.19
CA SER A 29 5.79 21.03 -7.33
C SER A 29 5.10 20.05 -8.26
N LYS A 30 5.59 18.83 -8.31
CA LYS A 30 4.95 17.73 -9.07
C LYS A 30 3.64 17.28 -8.42
N ILE A 31 3.33 17.81 -7.23
CA ILE A 31 2.13 17.47 -6.48
C ILE A 31 0.98 18.27 -7.06
N HIS A 32 -0.05 17.57 -7.50
CA HIS A 32 -1.25 18.15 -8.09
C HIS A 32 -2.41 18.06 -7.10
N ASP A 33 -3.23 19.11 -7.04
CA ASP A 33 -4.54 19.03 -6.40
C ASP A 33 -5.64 18.91 -7.46
N LEU A 34 -6.87 18.85 -7.08
CA LEU A 34 -8.01 18.59 -7.98
C LEU A 34 -8.06 19.52 -9.21
N PRO A 35 -7.83 20.86 -9.10
CA PRO A 35 -7.86 21.75 -10.27
C PRO A 35 -6.81 21.38 -11.34
N GLU A 36 -5.57 21.04 -10.92
CA GLU A 36 -4.50 20.65 -11.83
C GLU A 36 -4.79 19.29 -12.47
N LEU A 37 -5.38 18.35 -11.73
CA LEU A 37 -5.81 17.06 -12.26
C LEU A 37 -6.90 17.22 -13.32
N ILE A 38 -7.90 18.04 -13.07
CA ILE A 38 -8.96 18.35 -14.04
C ILE A 38 -8.36 19.01 -15.30
N ALA A 39 -7.44 19.94 -15.14
CA ALA A 39 -6.78 20.61 -16.26
C ALA A 39 -5.91 19.66 -17.09
N SER A 40 -5.24 18.68 -16.43
CA SER A 40 -4.40 17.68 -17.11
C SER A 40 -5.22 16.55 -17.75
N GLY A 41 -6.46 16.34 -17.29
CA GLY A 41 -7.33 15.24 -17.71
C GLY A 41 -6.88 13.85 -17.22
N LYS A 42 -6.00 13.78 -16.22
CA LYS A 42 -5.36 12.53 -15.79
C LYS A 42 -5.34 12.40 -14.28
N LEU A 43 -5.51 11.16 -13.81
CA LEU A 43 -5.31 10.76 -12.42
C LEU A 43 -4.26 9.64 -12.37
N THR A 44 -3.16 9.85 -11.66
CA THR A 44 -2.08 8.86 -11.52
C THR A 44 -2.19 8.15 -10.18
N VAL A 45 -2.25 6.82 -10.22
CA VAL A 45 -2.50 6.00 -9.03
C VAL A 45 -1.51 4.86 -8.96
N VAL A 46 -1.09 4.54 -7.75
CA VAL A 46 -0.30 3.35 -7.47
C VAL A 46 -1.08 2.38 -6.57
N THR A 47 -0.95 1.09 -6.85
CA THR A 47 -1.53 0.00 -6.04
C THR A 47 -0.60 -1.21 -6.03
N ASP A 48 -0.93 -2.26 -5.30
CA ASP A 48 -0.14 -3.50 -5.32
C ASP A 48 -0.45 -4.39 -6.55
N SER A 49 0.38 -5.41 -6.76
CA SER A 49 0.26 -6.35 -7.89
C SER A 49 -0.63 -7.57 -7.59
N SER A 50 -1.41 -7.53 -6.51
CA SER A 50 -2.33 -8.62 -6.16
C SER A 50 -3.65 -8.53 -6.92
N SER A 51 -4.44 -9.59 -6.83
CA SER A 51 -5.82 -9.59 -7.33
C SER A 51 -6.76 -8.67 -6.53
N ASN A 52 -6.31 -8.16 -5.38
CA ASN A 52 -7.00 -7.11 -4.63
C ASN A 52 -6.62 -5.71 -5.15
N GLY A 53 -5.36 -5.50 -5.53
CA GLY A 53 -4.85 -4.24 -6.08
C GLY A 53 -5.15 -4.10 -7.58
N PHE A 54 -4.21 -4.51 -8.41
CA PHE A 54 -4.29 -4.46 -9.87
C PHE A 54 -3.62 -5.67 -10.50
N ALA A 55 -4.38 -6.51 -11.16
CA ALA A 55 -3.89 -7.70 -11.82
C ALA A 55 -4.38 -7.79 -13.27
N LEU A 56 -3.67 -8.58 -14.08
CA LEU A 56 -4.01 -8.89 -15.46
C LEU A 56 -4.32 -10.38 -15.58
N GLN A 57 -5.41 -10.71 -16.22
CA GLN A 57 -5.75 -12.09 -16.58
C GLN A 57 -6.34 -12.12 -17.99
N LYS A 58 -5.69 -12.82 -18.93
CA LYS A 58 -6.16 -12.97 -20.32
C LYS A 58 -6.60 -11.63 -20.94
N ASP A 59 -5.71 -10.64 -20.92
CA ASP A 59 -5.92 -9.28 -21.44
C ASP A 59 -7.00 -8.44 -20.73
N SER A 60 -7.60 -8.97 -19.68
CA SER A 60 -8.54 -8.21 -18.84
C SER A 60 -7.87 -7.70 -17.57
N VAL A 61 -8.11 -6.44 -17.29
CA VAL A 61 -7.67 -5.78 -16.04
C VAL A 61 -8.71 -6.02 -14.96
N PHE A 62 -8.27 -6.36 -13.76
CA PHE A 62 -9.14 -6.54 -12.61
C PHE A 62 -8.41 -6.23 -11.30
N GLY A 63 -9.15 -5.98 -10.23
CA GLY A 63 -8.66 -5.68 -8.88
C GLY A 63 -9.70 -4.87 -8.12
N PHE A 64 -9.93 -5.18 -6.86
CA PHE A 64 -10.90 -4.46 -6.03
C PHE A 64 -10.55 -2.97 -5.96
N GLN A 65 -9.28 -2.64 -5.64
CA GLN A 65 -8.82 -1.26 -5.58
C GLN A 65 -8.90 -0.58 -6.96
N TYR A 66 -8.49 -1.30 -8.02
CA TYR A 66 -8.55 -0.80 -9.38
C TYR A 66 -9.97 -0.41 -9.79
N GLU A 67 -10.96 -1.27 -9.56
CA GLU A 67 -12.33 -1.01 -9.99
C GLU A 67 -12.96 0.16 -9.24
N ILE A 68 -12.65 0.34 -7.95
CA ILE A 68 -13.14 1.49 -7.18
C ILE A 68 -12.46 2.79 -7.67
N VAL A 69 -11.13 2.79 -7.83
CA VAL A 69 -10.43 4.00 -8.29
C VAL A 69 -10.77 4.35 -9.73
N LYS A 70 -11.06 3.35 -10.57
CA LYS A 70 -11.58 3.55 -11.94
C LYS A 70 -12.93 4.27 -11.91
N ALA A 71 -13.86 3.82 -11.06
CA ALA A 71 -15.15 4.49 -10.88
C ALA A 71 -14.98 5.93 -10.36
N PHE A 72 -14.02 6.19 -9.47
CA PHE A 72 -13.69 7.54 -9.02
C PHE A 72 -13.15 8.41 -10.17
N ALA A 73 -12.16 7.93 -10.93
CA ALA A 73 -11.61 8.64 -12.07
C ALA A 73 -12.68 8.96 -13.13
N ASP A 74 -13.56 7.99 -13.43
CA ASP A 74 -14.67 8.16 -14.37
C ASP A 74 -15.68 9.20 -13.89
N SER A 75 -15.95 9.28 -12.59
CA SER A 75 -16.82 10.30 -12.00
C SER A 75 -16.31 11.73 -12.17
N LEU A 76 -14.99 11.87 -12.37
CA LEU A 76 -14.30 13.14 -12.62
C LEU A 76 -14.04 13.40 -14.11
N GLY A 77 -14.32 12.44 -14.99
CA GLY A 77 -13.96 12.51 -16.41
C GLY A 77 -12.45 12.43 -16.67
N LEU A 78 -11.68 11.81 -15.77
CA LEU A 78 -10.23 11.70 -15.86
C LEU A 78 -9.77 10.35 -16.43
N GLU A 79 -8.71 10.39 -17.25
CA GLU A 79 -7.97 9.19 -17.65
C GLU A 79 -7.23 8.60 -16.44
N LEU A 80 -7.57 7.36 -16.04
CA LEU A 80 -6.84 6.66 -14.98
C LEU A 80 -5.51 6.10 -15.49
N ARG A 81 -4.41 6.51 -14.88
CA ARG A 81 -3.08 5.93 -15.03
C ARG A 81 -2.70 5.17 -13.78
N ILE A 82 -2.60 3.85 -13.89
CA ILE A 82 -2.31 3.01 -12.73
C ILE A 82 -0.97 2.30 -12.88
N SER A 83 -0.21 2.29 -11.78
CA SER A 83 1.08 1.62 -11.63
C SER A 83 1.05 0.62 -10.50
N LYS A 84 2.01 -0.33 -10.49
CA LYS A 84 2.14 -1.35 -9.46
C LYS A 84 3.37 -1.12 -8.61
N GLN A 85 3.19 -1.13 -7.31
CA GLN A 85 4.29 -1.07 -6.35
C GLN A 85 3.95 -1.92 -5.12
N ASN A 86 4.78 -2.94 -4.83
CA ASN A 86 4.61 -3.80 -3.65
C ASN A 86 5.39 -3.31 -2.44
N ASP A 87 6.34 -2.40 -2.65
CA ASP A 87 7.10 -1.74 -1.58
C ASP A 87 6.33 -0.50 -1.11
N ALA A 88 5.73 -0.59 0.08
CA ALA A 88 4.88 0.47 0.61
C ALA A 88 5.67 1.76 0.89
N GLN A 89 6.92 1.66 1.39
CA GLN A 89 7.74 2.84 1.65
C GLN A 89 8.10 3.57 0.36
N LYS A 90 8.37 2.81 -0.70
CA LYS A 90 8.64 3.38 -2.01
C LYS A 90 7.40 4.08 -2.58
N ALA A 91 6.22 3.46 -2.48
CA ALA A 91 4.96 4.08 -2.90
C ALA A 91 4.68 5.40 -2.14
N ILE A 92 4.95 5.44 -0.83
CA ILE A 92 4.81 6.64 -0.01
C ILE A 92 5.79 7.73 -0.46
N ASN A 93 7.05 7.39 -0.70
CA ASN A 93 8.04 8.36 -1.18
C ASN A 93 7.67 8.93 -2.55
N GLU A 94 7.18 8.09 -3.46
CA GLU A 94 6.71 8.48 -4.79
C GLU A 94 5.47 9.41 -4.71
N LEU A 95 4.52 9.13 -3.79
CA LEU A 95 3.40 10.03 -3.49
C LEU A 95 3.87 11.39 -2.96
N LEU A 96 4.79 11.39 -2.00
CA LEU A 96 5.32 12.62 -1.40
C LEU A 96 6.11 13.46 -2.40
N ASN A 97 6.71 12.83 -3.40
CA ASN A 97 7.40 13.50 -4.53
C ASN A 97 6.46 13.92 -5.67
N GLY A 98 5.14 13.60 -5.59
CA GLY A 98 4.15 13.91 -6.60
C GLY A 98 4.28 13.08 -7.89
N GLU A 99 4.80 11.86 -7.80
CA GLU A 99 4.82 10.90 -8.90
C GLU A 99 3.47 10.20 -9.06
N PHE A 100 2.72 10.11 -7.96
CA PHE A 100 1.35 9.62 -7.89
C PHE A 100 0.46 10.59 -7.10
N ASP A 101 -0.81 10.61 -7.44
CA ASP A 101 -1.83 11.43 -6.78
C ASP A 101 -2.50 10.65 -5.64
N ILE A 102 -2.66 9.34 -5.79
CA ILE A 102 -3.29 8.44 -4.82
C ILE A 102 -2.50 7.13 -4.69
N ILE A 103 -2.32 6.67 -3.46
CA ILE A 103 -2.01 5.26 -3.18
C ILE A 103 -3.33 4.54 -2.92
N ALA A 104 -3.79 3.78 -3.90
CA ALA A 104 -4.99 2.95 -3.80
C ALA A 104 -4.61 1.53 -3.34
N ASN A 105 -4.22 1.41 -2.08
CA ASN A 105 -3.86 0.14 -1.45
C ASN A 105 -4.54 0.03 -0.08
N THR A 106 -4.58 -1.18 0.46
CA THR A 106 -5.13 -1.46 1.79
C THR A 106 -4.14 -0.98 2.87
N MET A 107 -4.12 0.34 3.13
CA MET A 107 -3.22 0.97 4.10
C MET A 107 -3.92 1.07 5.46
N PRO A 108 -3.34 0.50 6.55
CA PRO A 108 -3.92 0.62 7.88
C PRO A 108 -3.85 2.08 8.36
N LEU A 109 -4.95 2.56 8.93
CA LEU A 109 -5.01 3.91 9.49
C LEU A 109 -4.28 3.95 10.84
N THR A 110 -3.02 4.35 10.82
CA THR A 110 -2.15 4.50 12.00
C THR A 110 -1.42 5.84 11.98
N THR A 111 -0.71 6.16 13.06
CA THR A 111 0.11 7.38 13.18
C THR A 111 1.55 7.21 12.71
N ASP A 112 1.94 6.03 12.24
CA ASP A 112 3.34 5.67 11.94
C ASP A 112 3.80 6.10 10.54
N TYR A 113 3.02 6.95 9.87
CA TYR A 113 3.36 7.44 8.53
C TYR A 113 4.11 8.78 8.59
N PRO A 114 4.96 9.07 7.60
CA PRO A 114 5.68 10.33 7.55
C PRO A 114 4.74 11.51 7.37
N GLU A 115 5.20 12.70 7.78
CA GLU A 115 4.50 13.96 7.51
C GLU A 115 4.22 14.14 6.01
N GLY A 116 3.07 14.70 5.68
CA GLY A 116 2.62 14.86 4.30
C GLY A 116 1.73 13.74 3.78
N VAL A 117 1.54 12.66 4.54
CA VAL A 117 0.58 11.58 4.26
C VAL A 117 -0.76 11.88 4.91
N VAL A 118 -1.85 11.82 4.14
CA VAL A 118 -3.23 12.00 4.64
C VAL A 118 -4.10 10.87 4.13
N PHE A 119 -4.95 10.36 5.01
CA PHE A 119 -5.82 9.22 4.70
C PHE A 119 -7.20 9.67 4.21
N SER A 120 -7.73 8.92 3.25
CA SER A 120 -9.14 8.99 2.86
C SER A 120 -10.05 8.43 3.96
N LYS A 121 -11.37 8.58 3.80
CA LYS A 121 -12.34 7.77 4.53
C LYS A 121 -12.02 6.28 4.35
N PRO A 122 -12.23 5.46 5.40
CA PRO A 122 -11.99 4.02 5.30
C PRO A 122 -12.83 3.36 4.21
N LEU A 123 -12.20 2.49 3.42
CA LEU A 123 -12.88 1.67 2.43
C LEU A 123 -13.41 0.37 3.03
N MET A 124 -12.72 -0.12 4.05
CA MET A 124 -13.08 -1.37 4.73
C MET A 124 -12.51 -1.41 6.14
N THR A 125 -13.05 -2.30 6.95
CA THR A 125 -12.51 -2.65 8.27
C THR A 125 -12.13 -4.11 8.25
N SER A 126 -10.92 -4.42 8.70
CA SER A 126 -10.37 -5.76 8.74
C SER A 126 -9.41 -5.94 9.91
N LYS A 127 -8.99 -7.15 10.17
CA LYS A 127 -7.90 -7.48 11.10
C LYS A 127 -6.77 -8.18 10.38
N LEU A 128 -5.57 -8.04 10.94
CA LEU A 128 -4.41 -8.79 10.50
C LEU A 128 -4.48 -10.22 11.03
N ILE A 129 -4.24 -11.20 10.17
CA ILE A 129 -4.23 -12.62 10.52
C ILE A 129 -2.90 -13.27 10.13
N LEU A 130 -2.52 -14.31 10.89
CA LEU A 130 -1.44 -15.19 10.52
C LEU A 130 -1.90 -16.16 9.42
N VAL A 131 -1.04 -16.37 8.43
CA VAL A 131 -1.20 -17.43 7.44
C VAL A 131 -0.08 -18.43 7.62
N GLN A 132 -0.43 -19.67 7.88
CA GLN A 132 0.50 -20.77 8.10
C GLN A 132 0.02 -22.01 7.34
N LYS A 133 0.97 -22.93 6.99
CA LYS A 133 0.60 -24.16 6.30
C LYS A 133 -0.04 -25.14 7.30
N LEU A 134 -1.12 -25.80 6.90
CA LEU A 134 -1.64 -26.95 7.64
C LEU A 134 -0.66 -28.13 7.50
N PRO A 135 -0.44 -28.90 8.55
CA PRO A 135 0.37 -30.12 8.48
C PRO A 135 -0.14 -31.08 7.41
N ASP A 136 0.77 -31.67 6.67
CA ASP A 136 0.44 -32.73 5.70
C ASP A 136 0.17 -34.08 6.40
N ASP A 137 0.67 -34.23 7.63
CA ASP A 137 0.51 -35.44 8.47
C ASP A 137 0.18 -35.01 9.91
N SER A 138 -0.53 -35.89 10.63
CA SER A 138 -0.90 -35.72 12.04
C SER A 138 0.29 -35.68 13.03
N LEU A 139 1.48 -36.05 12.58
CA LEU A 139 2.73 -35.98 13.34
C LEU A 139 3.54 -34.69 13.07
N ALA A 140 3.08 -33.83 12.16
CA ALA A 140 3.74 -32.58 11.86
C ALA A 140 3.45 -31.48 12.90
N GLU A 141 4.21 -30.39 12.82
CA GLU A 141 4.03 -29.22 13.71
C GLU A 141 2.57 -28.74 13.75
N ILE A 142 2.04 -28.59 14.97
CA ILE A 142 0.69 -28.06 15.18
C ILE A 142 0.68 -26.57 14.80
N PRO A 143 -0.33 -26.12 14.05
CA PRO A 143 -0.44 -24.70 13.73
C PRO A 143 -0.51 -23.84 14.99
N ILE A 144 0.17 -22.70 14.97
CA ILE A 144 0.17 -21.71 16.05
C ILE A 144 -1.27 -21.20 16.23
N LYS A 145 -1.77 -21.22 17.47
CA LYS A 145 -3.15 -20.85 17.81
C LYS A 145 -3.25 -19.62 18.70
N LYS A 146 -2.14 -19.24 19.33
CA LYS A 146 -2.11 -18.10 20.27
C LYS A 146 -0.92 -17.21 19.92
N GLN A 147 -1.10 -15.91 20.09
CA GLN A 147 -0.10 -14.90 19.70
C GLN A 147 1.25 -15.11 20.42
N PHE A 148 1.25 -15.51 21.70
CA PHE A 148 2.48 -15.75 22.45
C PHE A 148 3.29 -16.96 21.95
N GLU A 149 2.68 -17.87 21.20
CA GLU A 149 3.39 -19.01 20.59
C GLU A 149 4.25 -18.59 19.38
N LEU A 150 4.15 -17.31 18.95
CA LEU A 150 4.99 -16.72 17.89
C LEU A 150 6.39 -16.32 18.37
N GLY A 151 6.67 -16.37 19.69
CA GLY A 151 8.00 -16.09 20.21
C GLY A 151 9.06 -16.99 19.56
N ASN A 152 10.16 -16.39 19.11
CA ASN A 152 11.25 -17.03 18.37
C ASN A 152 10.85 -17.67 17.01
N ASP A 153 9.63 -17.41 16.52
CA ASP A 153 9.24 -17.86 15.18
C ASP A 153 9.52 -16.76 14.12
N THR A 154 9.51 -17.16 12.85
CA THR A 154 9.78 -16.26 11.73
C THR A 154 8.51 -15.95 10.96
N ILE A 155 8.26 -14.65 10.75
CA ILE A 155 7.20 -14.14 9.86
C ILE A 155 7.85 -13.54 8.62
N TYR A 156 7.47 -14.05 7.45
CA TYR A 156 7.95 -13.55 6.17
C TYR A 156 7.02 -12.46 5.65
N LEU A 157 7.58 -11.30 5.27
CA LEU A 157 6.86 -10.15 4.76
C LEU A 157 7.40 -9.70 3.40
N SER A 158 6.60 -8.99 2.62
CA SER A 158 7.13 -8.19 1.53
C SER A 158 8.06 -7.12 2.10
N ARG A 159 9.13 -6.78 1.38
CA ARG A 159 10.03 -5.70 1.79
C ARG A 159 9.25 -4.41 2.05
N ASN A 160 9.58 -3.74 3.15
CA ASN A 160 8.90 -2.54 3.62
C ASN A 160 7.37 -2.70 3.72
N SER A 161 6.90 -3.88 4.15
CA SER A 161 5.48 -4.16 4.35
C SER A 161 4.85 -3.23 5.37
N ILE A 162 3.64 -2.75 5.09
CA ILE A 162 2.81 -1.98 6.02
C ILE A 162 2.48 -2.75 7.32
N PHE A 163 2.61 -4.07 7.32
CA PHE A 163 2.32 -4.92 8.48
C PHE A 163 3.51 -5.06 9.43
N LYS A 164 4.72 -4.63 9.03
CA LYS A 164 5.95 -4.79 9.81
C LYS A 164 5.84 -4.18 11.20
N ALA A 165 5.34 -2.95 11.29
CA ALA A 165 5.16 -2.26 12.57
C ALA A 165 4.24 -3.05 13.52
N ARG A 166 3.15 -3.65 13.02
CA ARG A 166 2.24 -4.46 13.84
C ARG A 166 2.95 -5.70 14.39
N ILE A 167 3.77 -6.37 13.59
CA ILE A 167 4.52 -7.56 14.04
C ILE A 167 5.57 -7.18 15.09
N GLN A 168 6.26 -6.05 14.90
CA GLN A 168 7.20 -5.52 15.90
C GLN A 168 6.50 -5.17 17.22
N ASN A 169 5.32 -4.53 17.16
CA ASN A 169 4.53 -4.24 18.35
C ASN A 169 4.06 -5.53 19.04
N LEU A 170 3.64 -6.54 18.28
CA LEU A 170 3.25 -7.84 18.82
C LEU A 170 4.43 -8.52 19.54
N SER A 171 5.63 -8.48 18.95
CA SER A 171 6.86 -8.96 19.61
C SER A 171 7.08 -8.32 20.98
N ASN A 172 6.89 -7.00 21.07
CA ASN A 172 6.96 -6.28 22.36
C ASN A 172 5.82 -6.68 23.32
N GLU A 173 4.60 -6.86 22.81
CA GLU A 173 3.43 -7.25 23.62
C GLU A 173 3.60 -8.63 24.27
N ILE A 174 4.19 -9.59 23.54
CA ILE A 174 4.44 -10.94 24.07
C ILE A 174 5.76 -11.05 24.84
N ALA A 175 6.58 -10.00 24.86
CA ALA A 175 7.90 -9.94 25.48
C ALA A 175 8.89 -11.02 24.94
N GLU A 176 8.72 -11.43 23.69
CA GLU A 176 9.60 -12.36 22.99
C GLU A 176 9.84 -11.88 21.56
N GLU A 177 11.02 -12.19 21.00
CA GLU A 177 11.38 -11.77 19.65
C GLU A 177 10.58 -12.56 18.61
N ILE A 178 9.93 -11.85 17.67
CA ILE A 178 9.40 -12.42 16.44
C ILE A 178 10.35 -12.02 15.31
N HIS A 179 10.97 -12.99 14.67
CA HIS A 179 11.90 -12.72 13.57
C HIS A 179 11.11 -12.29 12.31
N ILE A 180 11.58 -11.24 11.66
CA ILE A 180 10.96 -10.74 10.40
C ILE A 180 11.96 -10.92 9.27
N GLU A 181 11.58 -11.74 8.27
CA GLU A 181 12.32 -11.93 7.03
C GLU A 181 11.59 -11.23 5.87
N GLU A 182 12.32 -10.39 5.14
CA GLU A 182 11.74 -9.59 4.06
C GLU A 182 12.10 -10.15 2.68
N ILE A 183 11.08 -10.35 1.83
CA ILE A 183 11.23 -10.80 0.44
C ILE A 183 10.94 -9.63 -0.49
N ASN A 184 11.86 -9.39 -1.44
CA ASN A 184 11.76 -8.26 -2.37
C ASN A 184 10.66 -8.45 -3.42
N ASN A 185 9.92 -7.39 -3.69
CA ASN A 185 9.00 -7.24 -4.83
C ASN A 185 7.98 -8.38 -4.99
N VAL A 186 7.41 -8.85 -3.90
CA VAL A 186 6.36 -9.87 -3.87
C VAL A 186 5.07 -9.30 -3.33
N SER A 187 3.93 -9.72 -3.89
CA SER A 187 2.63 -9.38 -3.36
C SER A 187 2.25 -10.29 -2.18
N VAL A 188 1.30 -9.84 -1.35
CA VAL A 188 0.71 -10.66 -0.26
C VAL A 188 0.17 -11.98 -0.81
N GLU A 189 -0.48 -11.99 -1.97
CA GLU A 189 -0.96 -13.22 -2.60
C GLU A 189 0.18 -14.19 -2.93
N THR A 190 1.33 -13.67 -3.38
CA THR A 190 2.53 -14.49 -3.62
C THR A 190 3.10 -15.04 -2.32
N MET A 191 3.12 -14.24 -1.24
CA MET A 191 3.57 -14.70 0.09
C MET A 191 2.70 -15.87 0.58
N VAL A 192 1.37 -15.75 0.50
CA VAL A 192 0.44 -16.84 0.86
C VAL A 192 0.66 -18.09 0.00
N LYS A 193 0.94 -17.94 -1.30
CA LYS A 193 1.31 -19.06 -2.17
C LYS A 193 2.60 -19.75 -1.68
N LEU A 194 3.61 -18.98 -1.26
CA LEU A 194 4.85 -19.54 -0.72
C LEU A 194 4.61 -20.35 0.55
N VAL A 195 3.71 -19.88 1.45
CA VAL A 195 3.26 -20.65 2.62
C VAL A 195 2.56 -21.95 2.19
N ALA A 196 1.56 -21.85 1.30
CA ALA A 196 0.79 -23.01 0.85
C ALA A 196 1.67 -24.08 0.19
N THR A 197 2.77 -23.68 -0.46
CA THR A 197 3.76 -24.59 -1.07
C THR A 197 4.87 -25.03 -0.11
N GLY A 198 4.86 -24.59 1.15
CA GLY A 198 5.85 -24.94 2.16
C GLY A 198 7.23 -24.32 1.93
N LYS A 199 7.34 -23.28 1.10
CA LYS A 199 8.61 -22.56 0.86
C LYS A 199 8.97 -21.58 1.97
N ILE A 200 7.97 -21.07 2.67
CA ILE A 200 8.11 -20.25 3.88
C ILE A 200 7.10 -20.76 4.91
N LYS A 201 7.40 -20.56 6.21
CA LYS A 201 6.59 -21.08 7.31
C LYS A 201 5.32 -20.24 7.52
N ASN A 202 5.48 -18.94 7.74
CA ASN A 202 4.40 -18.04 8.13
C ASN A 202 4.45 -16.74 7.33
N THR A 203 3.29 -16.17 7.04
CA THR A 203 3.14 -14.79 6.56
C THR A 203 1.88 -14.18 7.17
N VAL A 204 1.57 -12.93 6.81
CA VAL A 204 0.36 -12.26 7.29
C VAL A 204 -0.40 -11.61 6.13
N CYS A 205 -1.70 -11.48 6.31
CA CYS A 205 -2.57 -10.72 5.40
C CYS A 205 -3.80 -10.19 6.15
N THR A 206 -4.63 -9.41 5.48
CA THR A 206 -5.95 -9.08 6.04
C THR A 206 -6.87 -10.30 6.02
N GLU A 207 -7.85 -10.33 6.93
CA GLU A 207 -8.78 -11.45 7.04
C GLU A 207 -9.50 -11.74 5.72
N GLU A 208 -9.96 -10.72 5.00
CA GLU A 208 -10.65 -10.87 3.71
C GLU A 208 -9.73 -11.49 2.65
N GLN A 209 -8.47 -11.04 2.59
CA GLN A 209 -7.48 -11.65 1.69
C GLN A 209 -7.24 -13.12 2.07
N GLY A 210 -7.12 -13.40 3.36
CA GLY A 210 -6.94 -14.76 3.87
C GLY A 210 -8.12 -15.67 3.53
N LEU A 211 -9.35 -15.22 3.74
CA LEU A 211 -10.58 -15.97 3.40
C LEU A 211 -10.65 -16.29 1.91
N LYS A 212 -10.36 -15.31 1.05
CA LYS A 212 -10.28 -15.51 -0.39
C LYS A 212 -9.21 -16.53 -0.78
N LEU A 213 -8.00 -16.37 -0.23
CA LEU A 213 -6.87 -17.22 -0.58
C LEU A 213 -7.01 -18.63 -0.02
N LYS A 214 -7.73 -18.82 1.09
CA LYS A 214 -8.09 -20.14 1.61
C LYS A 214 -9.00 -20.93 0.67
N LYS A 215 -9.88 -20.26 -0.08
CA LYS A 215 -10.67 -20.92 -1.15
C LYS A 215 -9.77 -21.48 -2.26
N LYS A 216 -8.61 -20.84 -2.51
CA LYS A 216 -7.63 -21.26 -3.53
C LYS A 216 -6.61 -22.26 -2.98
N TYR A 217 -6.21 -22.11 -1.74
CA TYR A 217 -5.23 -22.94 -1.04
C TYR A 217 -5.86 -23.55 0.21
N SER A 218 -6.50 -24.72 0.07
CA SER A 218 -7.21 -25.39 1.18
C SER A 218 -6.29 -25.81 2.33
N ASN A 219 -5.00 -25.95 2.05
CA ASN A 219 -3.96 -26.40 2.98
C ASN A 219 -3.32 -25.26 3.81
N ILE A 220 -3.96 -24.11 3.94
CA ILE A 220 -3.51 -23.04 4.85
C ILE A 220 -4.46 -22.89 6.03
N ASP A 221 -3.91 -22.53 7.20
CA ASP A 221 -4.64 -22.07 8.37
C ASP A 221 -4.56 -20.53 8.46
N ILE A 222 -5.69 -19.91 8.76
CA ILE A 222 -5.85 -18.46 8.87
C ILE A 222 -6.60 -18.08 10.16
N SER A 223 -6.63 -18.97 11.13
CA SER A 223 -7.49 -18.83 12.32
C SER A 223 -6.95 -17.86 13.36
N LEU A 224 -5.64 -17.58 13.37
CA LEU A 224 -5.01 -16.72 14.36
C LEU A 224 -5.05 -15.25 13.95
N ALA A 225 -5.81 -14.43 14.69
CA ALA A 225 -5.76 -12.98 14.56
C ALA A 225 -4.53 -12.40 15.29
N LEU A 226 -3.84 -11.48 14.63
CA LEU A 226 -2.67 -10.78 15.17
C LEU A 226 -2.97 -9.36 15.65
N GLY A 227 -4.24 -8.98 15.71
CA GLY A 227 -4.69 -7.67 16.18
C GLY A 227 -6.20 -7.54 16.15
N PHE A 228 -6.66 -6.36 16.56
CA PHE A 228 -8.06 -5.99 16.49
C PHE A 228 -8.44 -5.50 15.08
N ASN A 229 -9.73 -5.30 14.84
CA ASN A 229 -10.21 -4.67 13.63
C ASN A 229 -9.63 -3.26 13.48
N GLN A 230 -9.08 -2.99 12.32
CA GLN A 230 -8.52 -1.71 11.92
C GLN A 230 -9.21 -1.19 10.67
N HIS A 231 -9.25 0.13 10.53
CA HIS A 231 -9.70 0.78 9.31
C HIS A 231 -8.58 0.79 8.27
N TYR A 232 -8.95 0.50 7.04
CA TYR A 232 -8.04 0.55 5.88
C TYR A 232 -8.53 1.62 4.90
N SER A 233 -7.60 2.48 4.51
CA SER A 233 -7.86 3.68 3.72
C SER A 233 -6.89 3.79 2.55
N TRP A 234 -7.23 4.65 1.59
CA TRP A 234 -6.28 5.15 0.61
C TRP A 234 -5.51 6.35 1.16
N VAL A 235 -4.44 6.70 0.46
CA VAL A 235 -3.56 7.78 0.90
C VAL A 235 -3.38 8.79 -0.22
N VAL A 236 -3.43 10.08 0.14
CA VAL A 236 -3.11 11.21 -0.72
C VAL A 236 -2.06 12.11 -0.07
N ASN A 237 -1.46 13.02 -0.84
CA ASN A 237 -0.56 14.02 -0.31
C ASN A 237 -1.35 15.10 0.46
N SER A 238 -0.84 15.55 1.60
CA SER A 238 -1.47 16.62 2.40
C SER A 238 -1.59 17.95 1.65
N LYS A 239 -0.82 18.13 0.58
CA LYS A 239 -0.89 19.31 -0.31
C LYS A 239 -1.99 19.21 -1.36
N SER A 240 -2.80 18.13 -1.35
CA SER A 240 -3.91 17.89 -2.27
C SER A 240 -5.26 17.82 -1.51
N PRO A 241 -5.63 18.86 -0.74
CA PRO A 241 -6.82 18.83 0.11
C PRO A 241 -8.13 18.76 -0.67
N LEU A 242 -8.22 19.37 -1.86
CA LEU A 242 -9.43 19.33 -2.69
C LEU A 242 -9.63 17.95 -3.32
N LEU A 243 -8.54 17.28 -3.71
CA LEU A 243 -8.57 15.88 -4.17
C LEU A 243 -9.08 14.98 -3.03
N LEU A 244 -8.55 15.15 -1.80
CA LEU A 244 -8.99 14.38 -0.63
C LEU A 244 -10.48 14.60 -0.34
N GLU A 245 -10.95 15.82 -0.35
CA GLU A 245 -12.36 16.16 -0.11
C GLU A 245 -13.27 15.50 -1.15
N LYS A 246 -12.90 15.60 -2.43
CA LYS A 246 -13.66 15.00 -3.54
C LYS A 246 -13.65 13.47 -3.46
N LEU A 247 -12.49 12.87 -3.14
CA LEU A 247 -12.37 11.43 -2.90
C LEU A 247 -13.25 10.99 -1.73
N ASN A 248 -13.23 11.71 -0.61
CA ASN A 248 -14.04 11.39 0.56
C ASN A 248 -15.56 11.51 0.31
N THR A 249 -15.97 12.47 -0.51
CA THR A 249 -17.36 12.59 -0.96
C THR A 249 -17.75 11.37 -1.79
N PHE A 250 -16.96 11.03 -2.81
CA PHE A 250 -17.19 9.84 -3.63
C PHE A 250 -17.26 8.56 -2.77
N LEU A 251 -16.29 8.34 -1.87
CA LEU A 251 -16.26 7.16 -1.01
C LEU A 251 -17.48 7.08 -0.08
N SER A 252 -17.99 8.24 0.40
CA SER A 252 -19.19 8.26 1.25
C SER A 252 -20.45 7.79 0.51
N ASP A 253 -20.55 8.12 -0.77
CA ASP A 253 -21.68 7.73 -1.61
C ASP A 253 -21.53 6.31 -2.15
N PHE A 254 -20.30 5.88 -2.41
CA PHE A 254 -19.99 4.60 -3.03
C PHE A 254 -19.98 3.44 -2.03
N ILE A 255 -19.35 3.62 -0.84
CA ILE A 255 -19.24 2.56 0.17
C ILE A 255 -20.62 2.26 0.75
N GLY A 256 -20.99 0.98 0.75
CA GLY A 256 -22.32 0.53 1.19
C GLY A 256 -23.39 0.58 0.09
N SER A 257 -23.09 1.14 -1.11
CA SER A 257 -23.98 1.08 -2.26
C SER A 257 -24.08 -0.34 -2.84
N GLU A 258 -25.07 -0.60 -3.68
CA GLU A 258 -25.21 -1.86 -4.41
C GLU A 258 -23.97 -2.16 -5.26
N ALA A 259 -23.41 -1.13 -5.92
CA ALA A 259 -22.19 -1.25 -6.72
C ALA A 259 -20.99 -1.69 -5.87
N TYR A 260 -20.83 -1.10 -4.68
CA TYR A 260 -19.78 -1.50 -3.74
C TYR A 260 -19.93 -2.96 -3.31
N TRP A 261 -21.13 -3.39 -2.89
CA TRP A 261 -21.36 -4.76 -2.44
C TRP A 261 -21.20 -5.79 -3.56
N LYS A 262 -21.56 -5.43 -4.78
CA LYS A 262 -21.29 -6.26 -5.97
C LYS A 262 -19.78 -6.44 -6.19
N LEU A 263 -19.01 -5.38 -6.07
CA LEU A 263 -17.54 -5.47 -6.13
C LEU A 263 -16.99 -6.28 -4.96
N TYR A 264 -17.41 -5.99 -3.75
CA TYR A 264 -16.95 -6.71 -2.56
C TYR A 264 -17.17 -8.23 -2.71
N SER A 265 -18.38 -8.68 -3.08
CA SER A 265 -18.69 -10.10 -3.30
C SER A 265 -17.92 -10.73 -4.46
N LYS A 266 -17.48 -9.94 -5.44
CA LYS A 266 -16.64 -10.43 -6.54
C LYS A 266 -15.22 -10.74 -6.09
N TYR A 267 -14.72 -10.00 -5.10
CA TYR A 267 -13.31 -10.05 -4.69
C TYR A 267 -13.07 -10.79 -3.37
N PHE A 268 -14.06 -10.91 -2.52
CA PHE A 268 -14.01 -11.54 -1.19
C PHE A 268 -15.16 -12.54 -0.97
#